data_bb48f36e20c6f92291a05195d8bc3e76
#
_entry.id   bb48f36e20c6f92291a05195d8bc3e76
#
_cell.length_a   1.000
_cell.length_b   1.000
_cell.length_c   1.000
_cell.angle_alpha   90.00
_cell.angle_beta   90.00
_cell.angle_gamma   90.00
#
_symmetry.space_group_name_H-M   'P 1'
#
loop_
_entity.id
_entity.type
_entity.pdbx_description
1 polymer ?
#
loop_
_entity_poly.entity_id
_entity_poly.type
_entity_poly.pdbx_seq_one_letter_code
_entity_poly.pdbx_strand_id
1 'polypeptide(L)'
;MAIKQGKVRIIGGQWRSRIITFPDLPDLRPTPDRIRETVFNWLGQDLSGLNCLDLFAGSGALGFEAASRGAESVIMIDADAKIHRALQENKQKLQATQVELLLMNALNFLASDARKFDVIFLDPPYRLECLPELLPKLPAHMKFDGLVYAESRGAWIPDQQWIVKRSAKAGAVHYQLLELKSNE
;
A
#
# COMPACT_ATOMS: atom_id res chain seq x y z
N MET A 1 -28.81 -13.33 -1.29
CA MET A 1 -27.96 -13.41 -0.10
C MET A 1 -27.04 -12.20 -0.08
N ALA A 2 -27.04 -11.40 1.00
CA ALA A 2 -26.12 -10.28 1.13
C ALA A 2 -24.69 -10.84 1.21
N ILE A 3 -23.80 -10.36 0.33
CA ILE A 3 -22.38 -10.73 0.38
C ILE A 3 -21.83 -10.18 1.70
N LYS A 4 -21.28 -11.07 2.53
CA LYS A 4 -20.62 -10.66 3.77
C LYS A 4 -19.45 -9.74 3.42
N GLN A 5 -19.42 -8.56 4.04
CA GLN A 5 -18.38 -7.55 3.80
C GLN A 5 -17.53 -7.36 5.05
N GLY A 6 -16.24 -7.27 4.84
CA GLY A 6 -15.30 -6.78 5.84
C GLY A 6 -15.38 -5.25 5.94
N LYS A 7 -14.96 -4.73 7.09
CA LYS A 7 -14.93 -3.28 7.37
C LYS A 7 -13.58 -2.91 7.96
N VAL A 8 -13.07 -1.77 7.56
CA VAL A 8 -11.87 -1.18 8.14
C VAL A 8 -12.06 0.32 8.30
N ARG A 9 -11.53 0.85 9.40
CA ARG A 9 -11.63 2.27 9.73
C ARG A 9 -10.39 3.01 9.24
N ILE A 10 -10.57 4.19 8.65
CA ILE A 10 -9.50 5.15 8.39
C ILE A 10 -9.10 5.80 9.73
N ILE A 11 -7.80 5.83 10.03
CA ILE A 11 -7.28 6.20 11.35
C ILE A 11 -7.01 7.70 11.46
N GLY A 12 -6.46 8.31 10.42
CA GLY A 12 -6.05 9.70 10.44
C GLY A 12 -6.48 10.49 9.20
N GLY A 13 -6.13 11.77 9.17
CA GLY A 13 -6.39 12.67 8.06
C GLY A 13 -7.85 13.13 7.95
N GLN A 14 -8.21 13.62 6.77
CA GLN A 14 -9.53 14.24 6.54
C GLN A 14 -10.69 13.25 6.64
N TRP A 15 -10.45 11.95 6.42
CA TRP A 15 -11.49 10.91 6.51
C TRP A 15 -11.40 10.09 7.79
N ARG A 16 -10.74 10.61 8.81
CA ARG A 16 -10.61 9.94 10.11
C ARG A 16 -11.96 9.40 10.59
N SER A 17 -11.93 8.18 11.11
CA SER A 17 -13.10 7.43 11.63
C SER A 17 -14.11 6.98 10.57
N ARG A 18 -13.94 7.32 9.30
CA ARG A 18 -14.79 6.78 8.23
C ARG A 18 -14.48 5.32 7.97
N ILE A 19 -15.51 4.58 7.60
CA ILE A 19 -15.43 3.14 7.34
C ILE A 19 -15.41 2.90 5.84
N ILE A 20 -14.45 2.12 5.39
CA ILE A 20 -14.41 1.53 4.05
C ILE A 20 -14.78 0.04 4.16
N THR A 21 -15.36 -0.50 3.10
CA THR A 21 -15.82 -1.89 3.03
C THR A 21 -15.10 -2.65 1.93
N PHE A 22 -14.92 -3.94 2.13
CA PHE A 22 -14.25 -4.82 1.17
C PHE A 22 -14.93 -6.20 1.15
N PRO A 23 -14.81 -6.97 0.05
CA PRO A 23 -15.40 -8.30 -0.02
C PRO A 23 -14.75 -9.27 0.97
N ASP A 24 -15.55 -10.13 1.59
CA ASP A 24 -15.05 -11.20 2.45
C ASP A 24 -14.47 -12.34 1.58
N LEU A 25 -13.18 -12.23 1.28
CA LEU A 25 -12.41 -13.21 0.53
C LEU A 25 -11.42 -13.92 1.43
N PRO A 26 -11.12 -15.22 1.21
CA PRO A 26 -10.28 -16.03 2.12
C PRO A 26 -8.91 -15.43 2.42
N ASP A 27 -8.27 -14.84 1.43
CA ASP A 27 -6.91 -14.29 1.53
C ASP A 27 -6.86 -12.77 1.78
N LEU A 28 -8.03 -12.12 1.85
CA LEU A 28 -8.12 -10.68 2.02
C LEU A 28 -8.27 -10.32 3.49
N ARG A 29 -7.23 -9.77 4.08
CA ARG A 29 -7.24 -9.20 5.43
C ARG A 29 -6.72 -7.77 5.37
N PRO A 30 -7.39 -6.81 6.01
CA PRO A 30 -6.87 -5.46 6.09
C PRO A 30 -5.66 -5.44 7.00
N THR A 31 -4.66 -4.61 6.66
CA THR A 31 -3.56 -4.29 7.57
C THR A 31 -4.12 -3.74 8.88
N PRO A 32 -3.83 -4.35 10.04
CA PRO A 32 -4.39 -3.94 11.32
C PRO A 32 -4.12 -2.47 11.65
N ASP A 33 -5.04 -1.84 12.39
CA ASP A 33 -4.93 -0.44 12.82
C ASP A 33 -3.56 -0.14 13.44
N ARG A 34 -3.09 -0.99 14.35
CA ARG A 34 -1.80 -0.83 15.03
C ARG A 34 -0.61 -0.79 14.06
N ILE A 35 -0.60 -1.65 13.05
CA ILE A 35 0.47 -1.65 12.02
C ILE A 35 0.36 -0.37 11.20
N ARG A 36 -0.83 0.02 10.75
CA ARG A 36 -1.03 1.25 9.97
C ARG A 36 -0.63 2.50 10.76
N GLU A 37 -0.97 2.60 12.04
CA GLU A 37 -0.51 3.69 12.90
C GLU A 37 1.02 3.76 12.93
N THR A 38 1.70 2.63 13.11
CA THR A 38 3.16 2.56 13.13
C THR A 38 3.75 3.01 11.79
N VAL A 39 3.23 2.50 10.68
CA VAL A 39 3.72 2.83 9.33
C VAL A 39 3.58 4.33 9.02
N PHE A 40 2.41 4.91 9.30
CA PHE A 40 2.19 6.33 9.05
C PHE A 40 2.94 7.23 10.02
N ASN A 41 3.24 6.77 11.25
CA ASN A 41 4.20 7.45 12.12
C ASN A 41 5.61 7.47 11.52
N TRP A 42 6.07 6.37 10.93
CA TRP A 42 7.35 6.29 10.23
C TRP A 42 7.41 7.20 9.00
N LEU A 43 6.29 7.35 8.28
CA LEU A 43 6.17 8.20 7.09
C LEU A 43 5.97 9.70 7.43
N GLY A 44 5.80 10.06 8.72
CA GLY A 44 5.65 11.44 9.17
C GLY A 44 4.22 11.94 9.29
N GLN A 45 3.22 11.07 9.18
CA GLN A 45 1.77 11.30 9.35
C GLN A 45 1.10 12.25 8.34
N ASP A 46 1.78 13.27 7.86
CA ASP A 46 1.33 14.20 6.82
C ASP A 46 2.02 13.82 5.50
N LEU A 47 1.23 13.44 4.52
CA LEU A 47 1.70 13.05 3.20
C LEU A 47 1.41 14.11 2.13
N SER A 48 1.16 15.36 2.54
CA SER A 48 0.87 16.47 1.62
C SER A 48 1.98 16.63 0.56
N GLY A 49 1.57 16.70 -0.70
CA GLY A 49 2.47 16.81 -1.84
C GLY A 49 3.13 15.50 -2.27
N LEU A 50 2.92 14.38 -1.58
CA LEU A 50 3.50 13.10 -1.92
C LEU A 50 2.63 12.32 -2.92
N ASN A 51 3.28 11.65 -3.87
CA ASN A 51 2.66 10.69 -4.78
C ASN A 51 2.90 9.27 -4.26
N CYS A 52 1.82 8.54 -4.04
CA CYS A 52 1.85 7.21 -3.45
C CYS A 52 1.38 6.14 -4.43
N LEU A 53 1.94 4.95 -4.31
CA LEU A 53 1.55 3.75 -5.06
C LEU A 53 1.24 2.62 -4.09
N ASP A 54 0.06 2.02 -4.21
CA ASP A 54 -0.34 0.81 -3.51
C ASP A 54 -0.45 -0.34 -4.51
N LEU A 55 0.57 -1.20 -4.55
CA LEU A 55 0.69 -2.26 -5.56
C LEU A 55 -0.22 -3.46 -5.33
N PHE A 56 -0.76 -3.61 -4.13
CA PHE A 56 -1.70 -4.66 -3.73
C PHE A 56 -2.76 -4.05 -2.83
N ALA A 57 -3.68 -3.32 -3.44
CA ALA A 57 -4.60 -2.46 -2.70
C ALA A 57 -5.51 -3.22 -1.73
N GLY A 58 -5.98 -4.40 -2.11
CA GLY A 58 -6.79 -5.25 -1.26
C GLY A 58 -8.00 -4.52 -0.67
N SER A 59 -8.06 -4.43 0.66
CA SER A 59 -9.11 -3.69 1.36
C SER A 59 -9.10 -2.17 1.09
N GLY A 60 -8.00 -1.64 0.56
CA GLY A 60 -7.77 -0.22 0.40
C GLY A 60 -7.25 0.49 1.65
N ALA A 61 -6.95 -0.25 2.71
CA ALA A 61 -6.60 0.33 4.01
C ALA A 61 -5.37 1.25 3.95
N LEU A 62 -4.31 0.88 3.22
CA LEU A 62 -3.10 1.71 3.10
C LEU A 62 -3.29 2.87 2.13
N GLY A 63 -3.80 2.61 0.93
CA GLY A 63 -3.97 3.65 -0.10
C GLY A 63 -4.97 4.74 0.32
N PHE A 64 -6.13 4.39 0.87
CA PHE A 64 -7.09 5.38 1.36
C PHE A 64 -6.59 6.11 2.61
N GLU A 65 -5.82 5.44 3.47
CA GLU A 65 -5.15 6.12 4.60
C GLU A 65 -4.17 7.19 4.10
N ALA A 66 -3.34 6.86 3.11
CA ALA A 66 -2.41 7.82 2.50
C ALA A 66 -3.15 9.01 1.89
N ALA A 67 -4.21 8.76 1.12
CA ALA A 67 -5.05 9.81 0.56
C ALA A 67 -5.71 10.67 1.65
N SER A 68 -6.21 10.06 2.72
CA SER A 68 -6.79 10.75 3.88
C SER A 68 -5.80 11.68 4.57
N ARG A 69 -4.52 11.32 4.57
CA ARG A 69 -3.41 12.09 5.18
C ARG A 69 -2.78 13.11 4.23
N GLY A 70 -3.47 13.42 3.14
CA GLY A 70 -3.13 14.53 2.27
C GLY A 70 -2.26 14.20 1.07
N ALA A 71 -1.99 12.93 0.76
CA ALA A 71 -1.26 12.56 -0.45
C ALA A 71 -1.86 13.26 -1.68
N GLU A 72 -1.02 13.82 -2.52
CA GLU A 72 -1.43 14.57 -3.71
C GLU A 72 -2.05 13.64 -4.75
N SER A 73 -1.46 12.45 -4.91
CA SER A 73 -2.01 11.39 -5.73
C SER A 73 -1.76 10.02 -5.11
N VAL A 74 -2.71 9.12 -5.24
CA VAL A 74 -2.58 7.72 -4.82
C VAL A 74 -3.06 6.83 -5.96
N ILE A 75 -2.18 5.97 -6.47
CA ILE A 75 -2.55 4.92 -7.39
C ILE A 75 -2.69 3.63 -6.60
N MET A 76 -3.83 2.98 -6.75
CA MET A 76 -4.14 1.73 -6.09
C MET A 76 -4.40 0.65 -7.13
N ILE A 77 -3.69 -0.46 -7.03
CA ILE A 77 -3.71 -1.55 -8.01
C ILE A 77 -4.20 -2.82 -7.33
N ASP A 78 -5.07 -3.52 -8.00
CA ASP A 78 -5.43 -4.88 -7.66
C ASP A 78 -5.81 -5.66 -8.91
N ALA A 79 -5.51 -6.96 -8.94
CA ALA A 79 -5.83 -7.84 -10.06
C ALA A 79 -7.23 -8.46 -9.96
N ASP A 80 -7.87 -8.40 -8.79
CA ASP A 80 -9.19 -8.96 -8.55
C ASP A 80 -10.30 -7.95 -8.85
N ALA A 81 -11.21 -8.31 -9.77
CA ALA A 81 -12.31 -7.43 -10.18
C ALA A 81 -13.32 -7.13 -9.06
N LYS A 82 -13.49 -8.04 -8.08
CA LYS A 82 -14.39 -7.82 -6.94
C LYS A 82 -13.79 -6.81 -5.98
N ILE A 83 -12.47 -6.91 -5.74
CA ILE A 83 -11.71 -5.95 -4.95
C ILE A 83 -11.77 -4.58 -5.63
N HIS A 84 -11.45 -4.52 -6.93
CA HIS A 84 -11.48 -3.27 -7.69
C HIS A 84 -12.83 -2.57 -7.62
N ARG A 85 -13.93 -3.31 -7.73
CA ARG A 85 -15.29 -2.77 -7.58
C ARG A 85 -15.52 -2.16 -6.19
N ALA A 86 -15.12 -2.87 -5.13
CA ALA A 86 -15.24 -2.34 -3.77
C ALA A 86 -14.39 -1.09 -3.55
N LEU A 87 -13.19 -1.03 -4.12
CA LEU A 87 -12.36 0.17 -4.11
C LEU A 87 -13.03 1.35 -4.82
N GLN A 88 -13.70 1.11 -5.96
CA GLN A 88 -14.46 2.14 -6.66
C GLN A 88 -15.62 2.68 -5.82
N GLU A 89 -16.36 1.81 -5.15
CA GLU A 89 -17.46 2.19 -4.25
C GLU A 89 -16.95 3.05 -3.08
N ASN A 90 -15.84 2.67 -2.46
CA ASN A 90 -15.20 3.44 -1.40
C ASN A 90 -14.67 4.80 -1.90
N LYS A 91 -14.00 4.82 -3.06
CA LYS A 91 -13.53 6.06 -3.70
C LYS A 91 -14.67 7.04 -3.90
N GLN A 92 -15.80 6.56 -4.42
CA GLN A 92 -16.99 7.39 -4.65
C GLN A 92 -17.59 7.89 -3.33
N LYS A 93 -17.74 7.00 -2.34
CA LYS A 93 -18.25 7.32 -1.00
C LYS A 93 -17.40 8.36 -0.26
N LEU A 94 -16.08 8.30 -0.43
CA LEU A 94 -15.13 9.23 0.16
C LEU A 94 -14.94 10.51 -0.66
N GLN A 95 -15.43 10.54 -1.90
CA GLN A 95 -15.13 11.59 -2.88
C GLN A 95 -13.60 11.76 -3.07
N ALA A 96 -12.90 10.64 -3.15
CA ALA A 96 -11.43 10.59 -3.21
C ALA A 96 -10.92 10.88 -4.63
N THR A 97 -10.99 12.13 -5.06
CA THR A 97 -10.62 12.56 -6.43
C THR A 97 -9.14 12.36 -6.75
N GLN A 98 -8.26 12.40 -5.74
CA GLN A 98 -6.82 12.16 -5.88
C GLN A 98 -6.44 10.68 -6.01
N VAL A 99 -7.40 9.76 -5.89
CA VAL A 99 -7.18 8.31 -6.01
C VAL A 99 -7.45 7.84 -7.43
N GLU A 100 -6.49 7.17 -8.04
CA GLU A 100 -6.64 6.43 -9.30
C GLU A 100 -6.66 4.94 -9.00
N LEU A 101 -7.61 4.20 -9.58
CA LEU A 101 -7.77 2.76 -9.37
C LEU A 101 -7.50 2.03 -10.68
N LEU A 102 -6.64 1.01 -10.65
CA LEU A 102 -6.28 0.22 -11.82
C LEU A 102 -6.55 -1.27 -11.55
N LEU A 103 -7.35 -1.89 -12.44
CA LEU A 103 -7.58 -3.32 -12.45
C LEU A 103 -6.49 -4.00 -13.28
N MET A 104 -5.39 -4.35 -12.65
CA MET A 104 -4.27 -5.03 -13.27
C MET A 104 -3.36 -5.65 -12.21
N ASN A 105 -2.45 -6.51 -12.63
CA ASN A 105 -1.49 -7.08 -11.72
C ASN A 105 -0.26 -6.16 -11.55
N ALA A 106 0.41 -6.27 -10.39
CA ALA A 106 1.53 -5.41 -10.03
C ALA A 106 2.70 -5.47 -11.01
N LEU A 107 3.06 -6.66 -11.53
CA LEU A 107 4.15 -6.81 -12.49
C LEU A 107 3.85 -6.13 -13.83
N ASN A 108 2.61 -6.24 -14.30
CA ASN A 108 2.19 -5.57 -15.52
C ASN A 108 2.24 -4.06 -15.38
N PHE A 109 1.82 -3.53 -14.22
CA PHE A 109 1.96 -2.11 -13.92
C PHE A 109 3.42 -1.67 -13.97
N LEU A 110 4.31 -2.35 -13.26
CA LEU A 110 5.73 -2.02 -13.21
C LEU A 110 6.43 -2.14 -14.59
N ALA A 111 5.88 -2.98 -15.48
CA ALA A 111 6.42 -3.12 -16.85
C ALA A 111 5.93 -2.04 -17.82
N SER A 112 4.74 -1.48 -17.59
CA SER A 112 4.07 -0.60 -18.56
C SER A 112 3.96 0.87 -18.14
N ASP A 113 4.14 1.17 -16.85
CA ASP A 113 4.04 2.53 -16.30
C ASP A 113 5.43 3.13 -16.09
N ALA A 114 5.59 4.42 -16.26
CA ALA A 114 6.85 5.13 -16.07
C ALA A 114 6.82 6.14 -14.92
N ARG A 115 5.70 6.24 -14.20
CA ARG A 115 5.54 7.19 -13.09
C ARG A 115 6.45 6.84 -11.92
N LYS A 116 6.81 7.88 -11.17
CA LYS A 116 7.67 7.78 -9.98
C LYS A 116 6.93 8.27 -8.74
N PHE A 117 7.19 7.59 -7.63
CA PHE A 117 6.46 7.77 -6.39
C PHE A 117 7.40 8.11 -5.23
N ASP A 118 6.85 8.87 -4.27
CA ASP A 118 7.51 9.18 -3.01
C ASP A 118 7.36 8.04 -2.01
N VAL A 119 6.22 7.33 -2.06
CA VAL A 119 5.94 6.16 -1.20
C VAL A 119 5.33 5.04 -2.03
N ILE A 120 5.88 3.84 -1.91
CA ILE A 120 5.32 2.62 -2.48
C ILE A 120 4.95 1.66 -1.35
N PHE A 121 3.68 1.27 -1.29
CA PHE A 121 3.20 0.21 -0.39
C PHE A 121 3.25 -1.13 -1.10
N LEU A 122 3.94 -2.08 -0.50
CA LEU A 122 4.18 -3.43 -1.01
C LEU A 122 3.73 -4.44 0.05
N ASP A 123 2.45 -4.77 0.01
CA ASP A 123 1.79 -5.73 0.91
C ASP A 123 1.09 -6.84 0.10
N PRO A 124 1.89 -7.71 -0.56
CA PRO A 124 1.35 -8.77 -1.37
C PRO A 124 0.68 -9.86 -0.53
N PRO A 125 -0.29 -10.61 -1.10
CA PRO A 125 -0.77 -11.82 -0.48
C PRO A 125 0.40 -12.76 -0.16
N TYR A 126 0.52 -13.22 1.09
CA TYR A 126 1.66 -14.01 1.57
C TYR A 126 1.95 -15.27 0.73
N ARG A 127 0.91 -15.85 0.14
CA ARG A 127 1.02 -17.02 -0.75
C ARG A 127 1.83 -16.78 -2.03
N LEU A 128 2.01 -15.51 -2.43
CA LEU A 128 2.68 -15.19 -3.70
C LEU A 128 4.21 -15.14 -3.59
N GLU A 129 4.76 -14.97 -2.38
CA GLU A 129 6.21 -14.86 -2.12
C GLU A 129 6.95 -13.97 -3.16
N CYS A 130 6.29 -12.90 -3.61
CA CYS A 130 6.71 -12.13 -4.78
C CYS A 130 7.68 -10.97 -4.45
N LEU A 131 8.03 -10.72 -3.20
CA LEU A 131 8.95 -9.64 -2.82
C LEU A 131 10.29 -9.70 -3.56
N PRO A 132 10.96 -10.87 -3.68
CA PRO A 132 12.22 -10.96 -4.41
C PRO A 132 12.11 -10.60 -5.90
N GLU A 133 10.95 -10.82 -6.50
CA GLU A 133 10.70 -10.49 -7.91
C GLU A 133 10.34 -9.01 -8.11
N LEU A 134 9.60 -8.43 -7.18
CA LEU A 134 9.10 -7.05 -7.29
C LEU A 134 10.14 -6.01 -6.90
N LEU A 135 10.85 -6.22 -5.80
CA LEU A 135 11.78 -5.22 -5.28
C LEU A 135 12.85 -4.75 -6.26
N PRO A 136 13.46 -5.62 -7.08
CA PRO A 136 14.43 -5.16 -8.09
C PRO A 136 13.86 -4.24 -9.17
N LYS A 137 12.52 -4.21 -9.32
CA LYS A 137 11.83 -3.38 -10.32
C LYS A 137 11.42 -2.01 -9.77
N LEU A 138 11.34 -1.86 -8.45
CA LEU A 138 10.86 -0.63 -7.81
C LEU A 138 11.77 0.58 -8.00
N PRO A 139 13.11 0.47 -8.07
CA PRO A 139 13.98 1.64 -8.27
C PRO A 139 13.60 2.53 -9.44
N ALA A 140 13.14 1.94 -10.56
CA ALA A 140 12.68 2.68 -11.72
C ALA A 140 11.43 3.55 -11.45
N HIS A 141 10.66 3.20 -10.42
CA HIS A 141 9.41 3.86 -10.02
C HIS A 141 9.55 4.71 -8.76
N MET A 142 10.77 4.94 -8.28
CA MET A 142 11.01 5.75 -7.09
C MET A 142 11.51 7.13 -7.44
N LYS A 143 11.01 8.14 -6.73
CA LYS A 143 11.62 9.45 -6.69
C LYS A 143 12.87 9.44 -5.81
N PHE A 144 13.67 10.49 -5.90
CA PHE A 144 14.76 10.70 -4.95
C PHE A 144 14.22 10.74 -3.52
N ASP A 145 14.88 10.08 -2.59
CA ASP A 145 14.43 9.88 -1.19
C ASP A 145 13.08 9.14 -1.03
N GLY A 146 12.62 8.47 -2.09
CA GLY A 146 11.41 7.65 -2.03
C GLY A 146 11.55 6.47 -1.05
N LEU A 147 10.43 6.08 -0.46
CA LEU A 147 10.36 5.02 0.54
C LEU A 147 9.47 3.87 0.07
N VAL A 148 9.84 2.66 0.44
CA VAL A 148 9.03 1.46 0.21
C VAL A 148 8.64 0.87 1.57
N TYR A 149 7.34 0.77 1.81
CA TYR A 149 6.80 -0.09 2.87
C TYR A 149 6.66 -1.50 2.32
N ALA A 150 7.29 -2.48 2.97
CA ALA A 150 7.19 -3.89 2.61
C ALA A 150 6.73 -4.73 3.78
N GLU A 151 5.74 -5.58 3.54
CA GLU A 151 5.19 -6.53 4.50
C GLU A 151 5.47 -7.97 4.06
N SER A 152 5.87 -8.83 5.01
CA SER A 152 6.14 -10.23 4.76
C SER A 152 5.69 -11.11 5.92
N ARG A 153 5.42 -12.37 5.64
CA ARG A 153 5.21 -13.38 6.66
C ARG A 153 6.55 -14.06 6.96
N GLY A 154 7.09 -13.79 8.15
CA GLY A 154 8.43 -14.24 8.53
C GLY A 154 9.51 -13.19 8.25
N ALA A 155 10.68 -13.41 8.86
CA ALA A 155 11.81 -12.51 8.70
C ALA A 155 12.31 -12.54 7.24
N TRP A 156 12.48 -11.36 6.67
CA TRP A 156 13.01 -11.20 5.33
C TRP A 156 14.04 -10.08 5.31
N ILE A 157 15.13 -10.29 4.59
CA ILE A 157 16.22 -9.31 4.46
C ILE A 157 16.27 -8.88 2.99
N PRO A 158 16.11 -7.57 2.69
CA PRO A 158 16.27 -7.07 1.35
C PRO A 158 17.73 -7.22 0.86
N ASP A 159 17.91 -7.19 -0.45
CA ASP A 159 19.23 -7.21 -1.05
C ASP A 159 20.05 -5.94 -0.72
N GLN A 160 21.31 -5.92 -1.17
CA GLN A 160 22.28 -4.89 -0.79
C GLN A 160 21.96 -3.48 -1.33
N GLN A 161 21.02 -3.32 -2.27
CA GLN A 161 20.66 -2.01 -2.79
C GLN A 161 19.70 -1.25 -1.85
N TRP A 162 19.13 -1.92 -0.85
CA TRP A 162 18.19 -1.33 0.08
C TRP A 162 18.79 -1.09 1.45
N ILE A 163 18.37 0.02 2.06
CA ILE A 163 18.60 0.34 3.47
C ILE A 163 17.31 0.13 4.23
N VAL A 164 17.34 -0.68 5.29
CA VAL A 164 16.21 -0.81 6.22
C VAL A 164 16.21 0.39 7.18
N LYS A 165 15.32 1.34 6.95
CA LYS A 165 15.18 2.55 7.80
C LYS A 165 14.46 2.23 9.11
N ARG A 166 13.45 1.40 9.05
CA ARG A 166 12.61 0.96 10.17
C ARG A 166 12.21 -0.49 9.96
N SER A 167 12.01 -1.20 11.04
CA SER A 167 11.58 -2.60 11.03
C SER A 167 10.78 -2.88 12.30
N ALA A 168 9.70 -3.63 12.17
CA ALA A 168 8.89 -4.09 13.29
C ALA A 168 8.23 -5.44 13.00
N LYS A 169 7.67 -6.03 14.04
CA LYS A 169 6.97 -7.31 13.97
C LYS A 169 5.66 -7.23 14.76
N ALA A 170 4.60 -7.79 14.21
CA ALA A 170 3.33 -7.98 14.88
C ALA A 170 2.81 -9.39 14.59
N GLY A 171 2.88 -10.29 15.59
CA GLY A 171 2.60 -11.71 15.38
C GLY A 171 3.57 -12.34 14.39
N ALA A 172 3.05 -12.96 13.34
CA ALA A 172 3.83 -13.53 12.24
C ALA A 172 4.19 -12.52 11.16
N VAL A 173 3.65 -11.30 11.23
CA VAL A 173 3.86 -10.26 10.23
C VAL A 173 5.12 -9.47 10.55
N HIS A 174 6.04 -9.41 9.58
CA HIS A 174 7.21 -8.54 9.59
C HIS A 174 6.98 -7.41 8.61
N TYR A 175 7.26 -6.19 9.00
CA TYR A 175 7.10 -5.03 8.13
C TYR A 175 8.26 -4.06 8.28
N GLN A 176 8.65 -3.49 7.16
CA GLN A 176 9.85 -2.68 7.03
C GLN A 176 9.59 -1.43 6.21
N LEU A 177 10.31 -0.37 6.52
CA LEU A 177 10.45 0.81 5.68
C LEU A 177 11.84 0.82 5.06
N LEU A 178 11.88 0.80 3.74
CA LEU A 178 13.09 0.68 2.94
C LEU A 178 13.37 1.96 2.16
N GLU A 179 14.63 2.26 1.96
CA GLU A 179 15.14 3.33 1.13
C GLU A 179 16.23 2.78 0.19
N LEU A 180 16.32 3.31 -1.02
CA LEU A 180 17.42 2.96 -1.91
C LEU A 180 18.73 3.54 -1.38
N LYS A 181 19.82 2.76 -1.47
CA LYS A 181 21.16 3.33 -1.27
C LYS A 181 21.44 4.35 -2.35
N SER A 182 21.88 5.53 -1.95
CA SER A 182 22.45 6.48 -2.88
C SER A 182 23.73 5.87 -3.46
N ASN A 183 23.82 5.81 -4.77
CA ASN A 183 25.12 5.56 -5.41
C ASN A 183 25.95 6.83 -5.22
N GLU A 184 26.91 6.81 -4.30
CA GLU A 184 27.96 7.82 -4.22
C GLU A 184 28.86 7.70 -5.46
#